data_609ac58835045bca8be81cf3e2b17dad
#
_entry.id   609ac58835045bca8be81cf3e2b17dad
#
_cell.length_a   1.000
_cell.length_b   1.000
_cell.length_c   1.000
_cell.angle_alpha   90.00
_cell.angle_beta   90.00
_cell.angle_gamma   90.00
#
_symmetry.space_group_name_H-M   'P 1'
#
loop_
_entity.id
_entity.type
_entity.pdbx_description
1 polymer ?
#
loop_
_entity_poly.entity_id
_entity_poly.type
_entity_poly.pdbx_seq_one_letter_code
_entity_poly.pdbx_strand_id
1 'polypeptide(L)'
;MFGSKEKEPQSSEGEVTPSNGSKTDLETGETGGLHRTLHSRHLQFLAIGGTIGTGLFLGSGKAIATSGPVGCLIAFVFVGSILFSVMTALCEMATYIPVPGAFTTYASRFIDPTLGFAMGWLYWFCWAITFALELTAAGLIIQYWNSDLSIAIFISVFWALFTALNFMPIHIFGELEMWFASIKVVTIAGFIVFAVCVNAGVGQQGYLGFDYWLHPGPFNASIVEGSAGKFVGFWSVLITAGFSYQGAELVGIGAGEIKDPEKSVPSAVRWTFWGIFGLFVSTVFFIGIIVPSDDPSLMLDSQDASASPLVIAAKLAGVKVLPDIINAVLLTAVLSAANSNVYSGSRILVSLANERCAPQFMTWTNKFGTPYMAVATTSAVGLLAYMNLSANGGVVFDWFLNVTAVAGFISWACINLCHIRFMDALGAQNIPRSSLPYTAPLQPYLSWYGLFFNVLIILTNGFAAFIDWSTSDFFTAYVSVILFIVLLVGHKLFNRTMPVKAVDADVTTGSLRATS
;
A
#
# COMPACT_ATOMS: atom_id res chain seq x y z
N MET A 1 -36.17 -79.85 51.57
CA MET A 1 -36.88 -78.87 52.44
C MET A 1 -36.20 -77.54 52.25
N PHE A 2 -36.90 -76.57 51.76
CA PHE A 2 -36.58 -75.18 51.63
C PHE A 2 -35.27 -74.76 51.01
N GLY A 3 -35.28 -74.53 49.67
CA GLY A 3 -34.28 -73.73 48.94
C GLY A 3 -34.70 -72.28 48.91
N SER A 4 -33.80 -71.41 49.30
CA SER A 4 -33.93 -69.97 49.11
C SER A 4 -33.29 -69.60 47.78
N LYS A 5 -34.06 -69.03 46.85
CA LYS A 5 -33.59 -68.40 45.60
C LYS A 5 -33.08 -67.02 45.94
N GLU A 6 -31.79 -66.79 45.70
CA GLU A 6 -31.19 -65.48 45.60
C GLU A 6 -31.67 -64.80 44.32
N LYS A 7 -32.13 -63.58 44.46
CA LYS A 7 -32.46 -62.67 43.35
C LYS A 7 -31.19 -61.83 42.98
N GLU A 8 -30.72 -61.99 41.77
CA GLU A 8 -29.74 -61.01 41.13
C GLU A 8 -30.44 -59.66 40.96
N PRO A 9 -29.68 -58.55 41.14
CA PRO A 9 -30.21 -57.21 40.83
C PRO A 9 -30.02 -56.93 39.33
N GLN A 10 -31.15 -56.59 38.68
CA GLN A 10 -31.19 -56.05 37.32
C GLN A 10 -30.48 -54.69 37.27
N SER A 11 -29.43 -54.58 36.43
CA SER A 11 -28.82 -53.35 36.00
C SER A 11 -29.76 -52.61 35.03
N SER A 12 -30.25 -51.45 35.42
CA SER A 12 -30.95 -50.54 34.55
C SER A 12 -29.97 -49.90 33.59
N GLU A 13 -29.99 -50.31 32.33
CA GLU A 13 -29.36 -49.56 31.23
C GLU A 13 -30.16 -48.25 31.03
N GLY A 14 -29.57 -47.14 31.46
CA GLY A 14 -30.00 -45.82 31.12
C GLY A 14 -29.60 -45.51 29.69
N GLU A 15 -30.59 -45.39 28.82
CA GLU A 15 -30.49 -44.92 27.45
C GLU A 15 -29.97 -43.48 27.47
N VAL A 16 -28.68 -43.31 27.16
CA VAL A 16 -28.05 -41.99 26.93
C VAL A 16 -28.42 -41.56 25.51
N THR A 17 -29.43 -40.73 25.39
CA THR A 17 -29.71 -39.97 24.17
C THR A 17 -28.47 -39.13 23.81
N PRO A 18 -27.94 -39.21 22.59
CA PRO A 18 -26.87 -38.32 22.18
C PRO A 18 -27.44 -36.90 22.09
N SER A 19 -26.95 -36.01 22.96
CA SER A 19 -27.18 -34.57 22.81
C SER A 19 -26.62 -34.14 21.47
N ASN A 20 -27.45 -33.50 20.69
CA ASN A 20 -27.13 -32.83 19.45
C ASN A 20 -26.16 -31.68 19.77
N GLY A 21 -24.87 -32.01 19.95
CA GLY A 21 -23.79 -31.07 19.98
C GLY A 21 -23.64 -30.47 18.58
N SER A 22 -23.94 -29.21 18.49
CA SER A 22 -23.93 -28.47 17.23
C SER A 22 -22.60 -28.66 16.52
N LYS A 23 -22.65 -29.08 15.26
CA LYS A 23 -21.49 -29.18 14.32
C LYS A 23 -20.87 -27.81 13.96
N THR A 24 -21.09 -26.78 14.79
CA THR A 24 -20.67 -25.42 14.55
C THR A 24 -19.35 -25.04 15.23
N ASP A 25 -18.80 -25.87 16.13
CA ASP A 25 -17.65 -25.49 16.97
C ASP A 25 -16.30 -26.03 16.50
N LEU A 26 -16.22 -26.67 15.33
CA LEU A 26 -14.97 -27.26 14.81
C LEU A 26 -14.33 -26.49 13.63
N GLU A 27 -14.92 -25.35 13.20
CA GLU A 27 -14.38 -24.55 12.08
C GLU A 27 -13.74 -23.21 12.48
N THR A 28 -13.70 -22.86 13.76
CA THR A 28 -13.00 -21.65 14.21
C THR A 28 -11.65 -22.02 14.81
N GLY A 29 -10.65 -22.14 13.94
CA GLY A 29 -9.25 -22.13 14.37
C GLY A 29 -8.93 -20.74 14.94
N GLU A 30 -9.02 -20.60 16.25
CA GLU A 30 -8.58 -19.41 17.00
C GLU A 30 -7.05 -19.28 16.86
N THR A 31 -6.61 -18.55 15.84
CA THR A 31 -5.28 -17.98 15.80
C THR A 31 -5.40 -16.48 16.05
N GLY A 32 -5.21 -16.07 17.32
CA GLY A 32 -4.99 -14.67 17.68
C GLY A 32 -6.15 -13.71 17.46
N GLY A 33 -7.42 -14.08 17.80
CA GLY A 33 -8.54 -13.12 17.92
C GLY A 33 -9.11 -12.54 16.61
N LEU A 34 -8.54 -12.85 15.43
CA LEU A 34 -9.04 -12.42 14.13
C LEU A 34 -9.84 -13.56 13.46
N HIS A 35 -11.09 -13.29 13.14
CA HIS A 35 -11.95 -14.25 12.43
C HIS A 35 -11.59 -14.31 10.94
N ARG A 36 -11.35 -15.50 10.38
CA ARG A 36 -11.15 -15.74 8.95
C ARG A 36 -12.45 -15.55 8.17
N THR A 37 -12.84 -14.31 7.90
CA THR A 37 -14.11 -13.96 7.26
C THR A 37 -13.96 -13.35 5.87
N LEU A 38 -12.74 -12.96 5.48
CA LEU A 38 -12.51 -12.27 4.23
C LEU A 38 -12.49 -13.25 3.04
N HIS A 39 -13.19 -12.87 1.96
CA HIS A 39 -13.11 -13.54 0.67
C HIS A 39 -12.02 -12.90 -0.19
N SER A 40 -11.44 -13.65 -1.13
CA SER A 40 -10.42 -13.18 -2.08
C SER A 40 -10.77 -11.84 -2.75
N ARG A 41 -12.07 -11.65 -3.11
CA ARG A 41 -12.56 -10.39 -3.71
C ARG A 41 -12.40 -9.17 -2.81
N HIS A 42 -12.66 -9.30 -1.50
CA HIS A 42 -12.53 -8.17 -0.56
C HIS A 42 -11.08 -7.70 -0.46
N LEU A 43 -10.13 -8.64 -0.47
CA LEU A 43 -8.70 -8.32 -0.49
C LEU A 43 -8.25 -7.64 -1.77
N GLN A 44 -8.76 -8.09 -2.92
CA GLN A 44 -8.48 -7.46 -4.20
C GLN A 44 -8.99 -6.02 -4.23
N PHE A 45 -10.25 -5.79 -3.80
CA PHE A 45 -10.81 -4.43 -3.75
C PHE A 45 -10.10 -3.55 -2.72
N LEU A 46 -9.72 -4.09 -1.56
CA LEU A 46 -8.94 -3.37 -0.56
C LEU A 46 -7.58 -2.94 -1.12
N ALA A 47 -6.87 -3.85 -1.80
CA ALA A 47 -5.57 -3.55 -2.40
C ALA A 47 -5.69 -2.56 -3.58
N ILE A 48 -6.65 -2.77 -4.49
CA ILE A 48 -6.90 -1.85 -5.61
C ILE A 48 -7.35 -0.48 -5.09
N GLY A 49 -8.28 -0.45 -4.13
CA GLY A 49 -8.81 0.77 -3.53
C GLY A 49 -7.75 1.55 -2.76
N GLY A 50 -6.91 0.86 -1.99
CA GLY A 50 -5.80 1.48 -1.24
C GLY A 50 -4.64 1.95 -2.11
N THR A 51 -4.42 1.33 -3.28
CA THR A 51 -3.31 1.68 -4.18
C THR A 51 -3.68 2.80 -5.15
N ILE A 52 -4.92 2.80 -5.69
CA ILE A 52 -5.37 3.86 -6.60
C ILE A 52 -5.75 5.11 -5.78
N GLY A 53 -4.82 6.05 -5.66
CA GLY A 53 -4.95 7.28 -4.88
C GLY A 53 -4.25 8.46 -5.55
N THR A 54 -3.80 9.39 -4.72
CA THR A 54 -3.16 10.65 -5.12
C THR A 54 -1.91 10.48 -5.96
N GLY A 55 -1.16 9.39 -5.80
CA GLY A 55 0.04 9.12 -6.59
C GLY A 55 -0.21 9.09 -8.09
N LEU A 56 -1.26 8.35 -8.53
CA LEU A 56 -1.63 8.30 -9.94
C LEU A 56 -2.33 9.59 -10.40
N PHE A 57 -3.25 10.13 -9.59
CA PHE A 57 -4.14 11.20 -10.03
C PHE A 57 -3.51 12.60 -9.93
N LEU A 58 -2.61 12.84 -8.98
CA LEU A 58 -1.93 14.13 -8.82
C LEU A 58 -0.43 14.00 -9.11
N GLY A 59 0.23 13.01 -8.51
CA GLY A 59 1.67 12.81 -8.66
C GLY A 59 2.12 12.57 -10.11
N SER A 60 1.30 11.92 -10.94
CA SER A 60 1.64 11.66 -12.35
C SER A 60 1.77 12.92 -13.19
N GLY A 61 1.08 14.02 -12.85
CA GLY A 61 1.22 15.31 -13.53
C GLY A 61 2.64 15.85 -13.40
N LYS A 62 3.11 16.01 -12.17
CA LYS A 62 4.49 16.44 -11.88
C LYS A 62 5.52 15.46 -12.45
N ALA A 63 5.24 14.16 -12.40
CA ALA A 63 6.13 13.14 -12.97
C ALA A 63 6.32 13.32 -14.48
N ILE A 64 5.24 13.59 -15.24
CA ILE A 64 5.30 13.87 -16.69
C ILE A 64 6.03 15.16 -16.95
N ALA A 65 5.76 16.24 -16.21
CA ALA A 65 6.47 17.51 -16.36
C ALA A 65 7.98 17.37 -16.10
N THR A 66 8.37 16.56 -15.11
CA THR A 66 9.79 16.39 -14.73
C THR A 66 10.56 15.52 -15.70
N SER A 67 9.99 14.42 -16.18
CA SER A 67 10.72 13.40 -16.97
C SER A 67 10.35 13.34 -18.45
N GLY A 68 9.29 14.02 -18.84
CA GLY A 68 8.64 13.85 -20.13
C GLY A 68 7.75 12.58 -20.18
N PRO A 69 6.91 12.46 -21.23
CA PRO A 69 5.90 11.40 -21.31
C PRO A 69 6.51 9.99 -21.37
N VAL A 70 7.58 9.79 -22.14
CA VAL A 70 8.25 8.47 -22.26
C VAL A 70 9.09 8.19 -21.02
N GLY A 71 9.76 9.20 -20.45
CA GLY A 71 10.52 9.06 -19.22
C GLY A 71 9.64 8.60 -18.06
N CYS A 72 8.46 9.21 -17.90
CA CYS A 72 7.46 8.84 -16.91
C CYS A 72 6.94 7.41 -17.14
N LEU A 73 6.59 7.06 -18.39
CA LEU A 73 6.10 5.72 -18.73
C LEU A 73 7.14 4.63 -18.38
N ILE A 74 8.41 4.84 -18.75
CA ILE A 74 9.49 3.90 -18.41
C ILE A 74 9.66 3.80 -16.89
N ALA A 75 9.56 4.91 -16.15
CA ALA A 75 9.65 4.91 -14.68
C ALA A 75 8.54 4.06 -14.04
N PHE A 76 7.29 4.20 -14.48
CA PHE A 76 6.19 3.38 -13.98
C PHE A 76 6.34 1.90 -14.34
N VAL A 77 6.79 1.56 -15.56
CA VAL A 77 7.07 0.17 -15.95
C VAL A 77 8.22 -0.40 -15.13
N PHE A 78 9.28 0.36 -14.92
CA PHE A 78 10.45 -0.06 -14.15
C PHE A 78 10.10 -0.31 -12.67
N VAL A 79 9.42 0.62 -12.01
CA VAL A 79 8.97 0.42 -10.61
C VAL A 79 7.94 -0.70 -10.53
N GLY A 80 7.07 -0.87 -11.53
CA GLY A 80 6.18 -2.01 -11.64
C GLY A 80 6.92 -3.35 -11.66
N SER A 81 8.10 -3.42 -12.31
CA SER A 81 8.93 -4.64 -12.28
C SER A 81 9.55 -4.91 -10.91
N ILE A 82 9.89 -3.86 -10.15
CA ILE A 82 10.33 -3.98 -8.75
C ILE A 82 9.16 -4.47 -7.87
N LEU A 83 7.99 -3.89 -8.03
CA LEU A 83 6.78 -4.36 -7.33
C LEU A 83 6.47 -5.82 -7.62
N PHE A 84 6.66 -6.28 -8.88
CA PHE A 84 6.48 -7.68 -9.24
C PHE A 84 7.37 -8.60 -8.40
N SER A 85 8.63 -8.21 -8.16
CA SER A 85 9.54 -8.96 -7.29
C SER A 85 9.01 -9.07 -5.85
N VAL A 86 8.51 -7.95 -5.32
CA VAL A 86 7.95 -7.87 -3.96
C VAL A 86 6.69 -8.71 -3.82
N MET A 87 5.76 -8.55 -4.76
CA MET A 87 4.47 -9.24 -4.73
C MET A 87 4.61 -10.76 -4.86
N THR A 88 5.51 -11.23 -5.74
CA THR A 88 5.76 -12.67 -5.91
C THR A 88 6.51 -13.28 -4.73
N ALA A 89 7.48 -12.56 -4.15
CA ALA A 89 8.19 -12.96 -2.95
C ALA A 89 7.23 -13.09 -1.75
N LEU A 90 6.39 -12.07 -1.55
CA LEU A 90 5.39 -12.07 -0.49
C LEU A 90 4.34 -13.17 -0.69
N CYS A 91 3.91 -13.41 -1.94
CA CYS A 91 2.99 -14.47 -2.28
C CYS A 91 3.50 -15.85 -1.88
N GLU A 92 4.77 -16.18 -2.16
CA GLU A 92 5.37 -17.47 -1.80
C GLU A 92 5.39 -17.68 -0.29
N MET A 93 5.85 -16.68 0.47
CA MET A 93 5.88 -16.75 1.93
C MET A 93 4.47 -16.80 2.53
N ALA A 94 3.56 -15.95 2.09
CA ALA A 94 2.21 -15.82 2.65
C ALA A 94 1.29 -17.02 2.29
N THR A 95 1.55 -17.70 1.19
CA THR A 95 0.83 -18.92 0.82
C THR A 95 1.27 -20.11 1.69
N TYR A 96 2.55 -20.15 2.07
CA TYR A 96 3.11 -21.23 2.88
C TYR A 96 2.89 -21.02 4.38
N ILE A 97 3.08 -19.78 4.87
CA ILE A 97 2.90 -19.39 6.27
C ILE A 97 1.91 -18.21 6.34
N PRO A 98 0.60 -18.46 6.24
CA PRO A 98 -0.42 -17.41 6.30
C PRO A 98 -0.61 -16.94 7.75
N VAL A 99 0.17 -15.94 8.15
CA VAL A 99 0.11 -15.34 9.49
C VAL A 99 -0.35 -13.89 9.42
N PRO A 100 -1.07 -13.39 10.44
CA PRO A 100 -1.35 -11.96 10.57
C PRO A 100 -0.06 -11.15 10.68
N GLY A 101 -0.04 -9.92 10.09
CA GLY A 101 1.18 -9.10 10.11
C GLY A 101 2.32 -9.63 9.21
N ALA A 102 2.03 -10.61 8.37
CA ALA A 102 2.89 -11.35 7.44
C ALA A 102 4.38 -10.92 7.43
N PHE A 103 4.72 -9.83 6.73
CA PHE A 103 6.13 -9.51 6.48
C PHE A 103 6.90 -8.98 7.72
N THR A 104 6.25 -8.40 8.75
CA THR A 104 6.90 -8.05 10.02
C THR A 104 7.26 -9.32 10.81
N THR A 105 6.32 -10.27 10.82
CA THR A 105 6.54 -11.60 11.40
C THR A 105 7.65 -12.36 10.66
N TYR A 106 7.67 -12.31 9.31
CA TYR A 106 8.74 -12.95 8.53
C TYR A 106 10.11 -12.31 8.80
N ALA A 107 10.19 -10.97 8.90
CA ALA A 107 11.43 -10.30 9.24
C ALA A 107 11.96 -10.73 10.61
N SER A 108 11.08 -10.87 11.59
CA SER A 108 11.44 -11.35 12.94
C SER A 108 11.88 -12.80 12.95
N ARG A 109 11.22 -13.68 12.17
CA ARG A 109 11.48 -15.13 12.16
C ARG A 109 12.69 -15.54 11.32
N PHE A 110 12.94 -14.85 10.21
CA PHE A 110 13.96 -15.26 9.24
C PHE A 110 15.24 -14.45 9.31
N ILE A 111 15.20 -13.24 9.88
CA ILE A 111 16.34 -12.32 9.89
C ILE A 111 16.74 -11.93 11.32
N ASP A 112 15.92 -11.13 11.98
CA ASP A 112 16.17 -10.61 13.33
C ASP A 112 14.89 -9.99 13.91
N PRO A 113 14.52 -10.25 15.16
CA PRO A 113 13.39 -9.58 15.82
C PRO A 113 13.47 -8.06 15.78
N THR A 114 14.68 -7.50 15.79
CA THR A 114 14.89 -6.04 15.66
C THR A 114 14.45 -5.52 14.29
N LEU A 115 14.67 -6.28 13.21
CA LEU A 115 14.24 -5.88 11.88
C LEU A 115 12.71 -5.89 11.78
N GLY A 116 12.05 -6.91 12.34
CA GLY A 116 10.58 -6.95 12.41
C GLY A 116 10.00 -5.77 13.18
N PHE A 117 10.60 -5.43 14.33
CA PHE A 117 10.23 -4.24 15.09
C PHE A 117 10.38 -2.95 14.26
N ALA A 118 11.56 -2.69 13.69
CA ALA A 118 11.83 -1.47 12.95
C ALA A 118 10.94 -1.35 11.70
N MET A 119 10.75 -2.45 10.97
CA MET A 119 9.90 -2.53 9.79
C MET A 119 8.43 -2.27 10.14
N GLY A 120 7.93 -2.86 11.22
CA GLY A 120 6.54 -2.68 11.65
C GLY A 120 6.21 -1.24 12.02
N TRP A 121 7.08 -0.59 12.81
CA TRP A 121 6.90 0.82 13.17
C TRP A 121 7.06 1.76 11.97
N LEU A 122 8.02 1.50 11.07
CA LEU A 122 8.17 2.28 9.85
C LEU A 122 6.96 2.14 8.92
N TYR A 123 6.42 0.93 8.80
CA TYR A 123 5.25 0.68 7.95
C TYR A 123 3.98 1.32 8.53
N TRP A 124 3.81 1.28 9.87
CA TRP A 124 2.75 2.07 10.51
C TRP A 124 2.92 3.57 10.25
N PHE A 125 4.13 4.09 10.42
CA PHE A 125 4.44 5.50 10.15
C PHE A 125 4.10 5.90 8.72
N CYS A 126 4.42 5.05 7.74
CA CYS A 126 4.07 5.24 6.34
C CYS A 126 2.57 5.48 6.17
N TRP A 127 1.72 4.59 6.68
CA TRP A 127 0.27 4.71 6.56
C TRP A 127 -0.30 5.91 7.33
N ALA A 128 0.25 6.20 8.50
CA ALA A 128 -0.18 7.34 9.31
C ALA A 128 0.15 8.69 8.64
N ILE A 129 1.32 8.83 8.01
CA ILE A 129 1.69 10.03 7.25
C ILE A 129 0.91 10.11 5.93
N THR A 130 0.64 8.97 5.28
CA THR A 130 -0.20 8.95 4.07
C THR A 130 -1.61 9.47 4.36
N PHE A 131 -2.15 9.22 5.56
CA PHE A 131 -3.42 9.85 5.96
C PHE A 131 -3.33 11.39 5.97
N ALA A 132 -2.26 11.99 6.49
CA ALA A 132 -2.05 13.42 6.44
C ALA A 132 -1.88 13.94 5.00
N LEU A 133 -1.20 13.18 4.14
CA LEU A 133 -1.05 13.46 2.72
C LEU A 133 -2.41 13.50 2.01
N GLU A 134 -3.26 12.50 2.23
CA GLU A 134 -4.59 12.45 1.59
C GLU A 134 -5.50 13.58 2.07
N LEU A 135 -5.44 13.97 3.36
CA LEU A 135 -6.16 15.15 3.86
C LEU A 135 -5.68 16.44 3.19
N THR A 136 -4.37 16.58 2.97
CA THR A 136 -3.78 17.69 2.21
C THR A 136 -4.28 17.71 0.78
N ALA A 137 -4.22 16.57 0.09
CA ALA A 137 -4.68 16.42 -1.27
C ALA A 137 -6.18 16.73 -1.42
N ALA A 138 -7.01 16.26 -0.50
CA ALA A 138 -8.45 16.56 -0.50
C ALA A 138 -8.71 18.07 -0.40
N GLY A 139 -7.95 18.77 0.44
CA GLY A 139 -8.01 20.23 0.53
C GLY A 139 -7.62 20.93 -0.76
N LEU A 140 -6.51 20.53 -1.39
CA LEU A 140 -6.06 21.06 -2.68
C LEU A 140 -7.09 20.83 -3.79
N ILE A 141 -7.71 19.65 -3.84
CA ILE A 141 -8.74 19.32 -4.82
C ILE A 141 -9.98 20.23 -4.66
N ILE A 142 -10.38 20.56 -3.43
CA ILE A 142 -11.54 21.43 -3.19
C ILE A 142 -11.23 22.89 -3.55
N GLN A 143 -9.99 23.34 -3.40
CA GLN A 143 -9.58 24.68 -3.82
C GLN A 143 -9.74 24.92 -5.33
N TYR A 144 -9.87 23.86 -6.13
CA TYR A 144 -10.25 23.96 -7.54
C TYR A 144 -11.57 24.71 -7.78
N TRP A 145 -12.56 24.53 -6.89
CA TRP A 145 -13.86 25.22 -7.00
C TRP A 145 -13.90 26.55 -6.27
N ASN A 146 -13.14 26.69 -5.19
CA ASN A 146 -13.08 27.94 -4.42
C ASN A 146 -11.77 28.03 -3.65
N SER A 147 -10.85 28.84 -4.17
CA SER A 147 -9.53 29.12 -3.61
C SER A 147 -9.55 29.96 -2.32
N ASP A 148 -10.66 30.68 -2.04
CA ASP A 148 -10.76 31.58 -0.89
C ASP A 148 -11.03 30.82 0.42
N LEU A 149 -11.46 29.57 0.33
CA LEU A 149 -11.74 28.75 1.51
C LEU A 149 -10.45 28.21 2.13
N SER A 150 -10.35 28.35 3.44
CA SER A 150 -9.19 27.80 4.18
C SER A 150 -9.17 26.27 4.09
N ILE A 151 -8.04 25.72 3.65
CA ILE A 151 -7.79 24.27 3.59
C ILE A 151 -7.99 23.59 4.96
N ALA A 152 -7.76 24.33 6.08
CA ALA A 152 -7.92 23.84 7.43
C ALA A 152 -9.35 23.36 7.75
N ILE A 153 -10.36 23.97 7.15
CA ILE A 153 -11.76 23.58 7.34
C ILE A 153 -11.96 22.15 6.83
N PHE A 154 -11.47 21.89 5.63
CA PHE A 154 -11.62 20.59 4.98
C PHE A 154 -10.78 19.51 5.68
N ILE A 155 -9.54 19.84 6.09
CA ILE A 155 -8.71 18.97 6.92
C ILE A 155 -9.47 18.58 8.18
N SER A 156 -10.06 19.56 8.91
CA SER A 156 -10.80 19.31 10.15
C SER A 156 -12.00 18.38 9.93
N VAL A 157 -12.82 18.70 8.91
CA VAL A 157 -14.04 17.96 8.61
C VAL A 157 -13.71 16.52 8.21
N PHE A 158 -12.76 16.32 7.28
CA PHE A 158 -12.41 14.99 6.81
C PHE A 158 -11.64 14.18 7.86
N TRP A 159 -10.76 14.83 8.63
CA TRP A 159 -10.09 14.18 9.76
C TRP A 159 -11.13 13.64 10.78
N ALA A 160 -12.09 14.46 11.19
CA ALA A 160 -13.14 14.05 12.12
C ALA A 160 -14.03 12.94 11.53
N LEU A 161 -14.43 13.08 10.25
CA LEU A 161 -15.27 12.12 9.55
C LEU A 161 -14.59 10.74 9.49
N PHE A 162 -13.35 10.66 8.99
CA PHE A 162 -12.67 9.36 8.82
C PHE A 162 -12.23 8.76 10.14
N THR A 163 -11.87 9.57 11.13
CA THR A 163 -11.66 9.07 12.48
C THR A 163 -12.94 8.44 13.02
N ALA A 164 -14.09 9.12 12.89
CA ALA A 164 -15.38 8.59 13.35
C ALA A 164 -15.80 7.31 12.61
N LEU A 165 -15.63 7.28 11.27
CA LEU A 165 -15.95 6.09 10.46
C LEU A 165 -15.10 4.88 10.87
N ASN A 166 -13.83 5.08 11.20
CA ASN A 166 -12.95 4.00 11.63
C ASN A 166 -13.20 3.52 13.07
N PHE A 167 -14.08 4.18 13.84
CA PHE A 167 -14.61 3.65 15.10
C PHE A 167 -15.84 2.74 14.91
N MET A 168 -16.41 2.71 13.68
CA MET A 168 -17.58 1.90 13.35
C MET A 168 -17.22 0.44 13.07
N PRO A 169 -18.21 -0.47 12.96
CA PRO A 169 -18.00 -1.87 12.59
C PRO A 169 -17.30 -2.03 11.23
N ILE A 170 -16.42 -3.03 11.14
CA ILE A 170 -15.58 -3.30 9.94
C ILE A 170 -16.37 -3.54 8.64
N HIS A 171 -17.60 -4.08 8.74
CA HIS A 171 -18.42 -4.33 7.54
C HIS A 171 -18.82 -3.04 6.82
N ILE A 172 -19.02 -1.92 7.56
CA ILE A 172 -19.33 -0.61 6.97
C ILE A 172 -18.12 -0.11 6.16
N PHE A 173 -16.92 -0.27 6.72
CA PHE A 173 -15.68 0.05 6.00
C PHE A 173 -15.55 -0.75 4.69
N GLY A 174 -15.76 -2.07 4.75
CA GLY A 174 -15.62 -2.95 3.59
C GLY A 174 -16.59 -2.61 2.45
N GLU A 175 -17.86 -2.31 2.79
CA GLU A 175 -18.86 -1.90 1.80
C GLU A 175 -18.53 -0.55 1.16
N LEU A 176 -18.14 0.44 1.96
CA LEU A 176 -17.75 1.76 1.45
C LEU A 176 -16.54 1.65 0.51
N GLU A 177 -15.51 0.88 0.90
CA GLU A 177 -14.29 0.72 0.10
C GLU A 177 -14.58 0.01 -1.23
N MET A 178 -15.47 -0.97 -1.25
CA MET A 178 -15.88 -1.64 -2.49
C MET A 178 -16.53 -0.64 -3.49
N TRP A 179 -17.42 0.24 -3.01
CA TRP A 179 -18.03 1.27 -3.84
C TRP A 179 -16.99 2.27 -4.36
N PHE A 180 -16.14 2.79 -3.49
CA PHE A 180 -15.11 3.74 -3.87
C PHE A 180 -14.10 3.13 -4.85
N ALA A 181 -13.63 1.91 -4.62
CA ALA A 181 -12.72 1.21 -5.54
C ALA A 181 -13.36 1.01 -6.92
N SER A 182 -14.66 0.68 -6.96
CA SER A 182 -15.40 0.55 -8.23
C SER A 182 -15.45 1.87 -9.00
N ILE A 183 -15.73 2.99 -8.31
CA ILE A 183 -15.74 4.34 -8.90
C ILE A 183 -14.35 4.67 -9.49
N LYS A 184 -13.26 4.39 -8.75
CA LYS A 184 -11.88 4.64 -9.22
C LYS A 184 -11.58 3.88 -10.52
N VAL A 185 -11.88 2.59 -10.57
CA VAL A 185 -11.64 1.75 -11.74
C VAL A 185 -12.45 2.20 -12.96
N VAL A 186 -13.76 2.49 -12.75
CA VAL A 186 -14.64 2.99 -13.82
C VAL A 186 -14.15 4.33 -14.34
N THR A 187 -13.67 5.21 -13.46
CA THR A 187 -13.14 6.53 -13.86
C THR A 187 -11.88 6.40 -14.72
N ILE A 188 -10.94 5.54 -14.33
CA ILE A 188 -9.73 5.30 -15.13
C ILE A 188 -10.09 4.69 -16.48
N ALA A 189 -10.98 3.70 -16.52
CA ALA A 189 -11.44 3.11 -17.76
C ALA A 189 -12.14 4.15 -18.67
N GLY A 190 -13.00 4.99 -18.08
CA GLY A 190 -13.64 6.10 -18.79
C GLY A 190 -12.64 7.13 -19.31
N PHE A 191 -11.61 7.46 -18.51
CA PHE A 191 -10.53 8.34 -18.93
C PHE A 191 -9.73 7.76 -20.10
N ILE A 192 -9.42 6.47 -20.10
CA ILE A 192 -8.72 5.82 -21.22
C ILE A 192 -9.54 5.94 -22.50
N VAL A 193 -10.85 5.68 -22.44
CA VAL A 193 -11.75 5.85 -23.60
C VAL A 193 -11.78 7.30 -24.06
N PHE A 194 -11.92 8.24 -23.13
CA PHE A 194 -11.87 9.67 -23.42
C PHE A 194 -10.55 10.06 -24.10
N ALA A 195 -9.42 9.59 -23.59
CA ALA A 195 -8.09 9.88 -24.13
C ALA A 195 -7.93 9.35 -25.58
N VAL A 196 -8.44 8.14 -25.86
CA VAL A 196 -8.48 7.60 -27.24
C VAL A 196 -9.28 8.51 -28.17
N CYS A 197 -10.45 8.98 -27.74
CA CYS A 197 -11.29 9.89 -28.53
C CYS A 197 -10.58 11.22 -28.79
N VAL A 198 -10.01 11.84 -27.75
CA VAL A 198 -9.26 13.10 -27.87
C VAL A 198 -8.06 12.94 -28.80
N ASN A 199 -7.30 11.88 -28.65
CA ASN A 199 -6.14 11.60 -29.51
C ASN A 199 -6.55 11.40 -30.99
N ALA A 200 -7.72 10.82 -31.22
CA ALA A 200 -8.29 10.65 -32.57
C ALA A 200 -8.86 11.94 -33.18
N GLY A 201 -8.82 13.07 -32.47
CA GLY A 201 -9.24 14.38 -32.96
C GLY A 201 -10.60 14.85 -32.46
N VAL A 202 -11.18 14.19 -31.46
CA VAL A 202 -12.42 14.68 -30.83
C VAL A 202 -12.07 15.77 -29.81
N GLY A 203 -12.60 16.97 -30.01
CA GLY A 203 -12.35 18.13 -29.14
C GLY A 203 -11.64 19.27 -29.86
N GLN A 204 -11.15 20.26 -29.09
CA GLN A 204 -10.58 21.49 -29.65
C GLN A 204 -9.15 21.32 -30.19
N GLN A 205 -8.41 20.29 -29.73
CA GLN A 205 -7.01 20.08 -30.06
C GLN A 205 -6.81 19.48 -31.48
N GLY A 206 -7.85 18.86 -32.08
CA GLY A 206 -7.72 18.12 -33.33
C GLY A 206 -7.00 16.78 -33.16
N TYR A 207 -6.55 16.18 -34.27
CA TYR A 207 -5.82 14.92 -34.24
C TYR A 207 -4.42 15.11 -33.64
N LEU A 208 -4.11 14.38 -32.57
CA LEU A 208 -2.84 14.50 -31.82
C LEU A 208 -1.83 13.39 -32.20
N GLY A 209 -2.29 12.14 -32.29
CA GLY A 209 -1.37 11.01 -32.50
C GLY A 209 -0.30 10.93 -31.41
N PHE A 210 0.95 11.12 -31.79
CA PHE A 210 2.11 11.18 -30.90
C PHE A 210 2.80 12.56 -30.91
N ASP A 211 2.10 13.63 -31.23
CA ASP A 211 2.67 14.96 -31.38
C ASP A 211 3.36 15.42 -30.07
N TYR A 212 2.72 15.23 -28.92
CA TYR A 212 3.31 15.58 -27.61
C TYR A 212 4.51 14.71 -27.18
N TRP A 213 4.78 13.59 -27.87
CA TRP A 213 6.02 12.85 -27.71
C TRP A 213 7.15 13.39 -28.59
N LEU A 214 6.82 14.15 -29.62
CA LEU A 214 7.76 14.80 -30.54
C LEU A 214 8.03 16.24 -30.10
N HIS A 215 7.02 16.95 -29.62
CA HIS A 215 7.07 18.35 -29.22
C HIS A 215 6.35 18.54 -27.85
N PRO A 216 7.04 18.91 -26.75
CA PRO A 216 8.44 19.33 -26.62
C PRO A 216 9.47 18.18 -26.71
N GLY A 217 9.07 16.93 -26.58
CA GLY A 217 9.91 15.76 -26.74
C GLY A 217 9.59 14.62 -25.76
N PRO A 218 10.18 13.42 -25.97
CA PRO A 218 9.85 12.24 -25.17
C PRO A 218 10.44 12.27 -23.75
N PHE A 219 11.50 13.05 -23.52
CA PHE A 219 12.20 13.17 -22.26
C PHE A 219 12.49 14.62 -21.93
N ASN A 220 12.12 15.05 -20.73
CA ASN A 220 12.48 16.36 -20.19
C ASN A 220 13.80 16.25 -19.40
N ALA A 221 14.64 17.27 -19.52
CA ALA A 221 15.84 17.42 -18.71
C ALA A 221 15.47 18.08 -17.37
N SER A 222 16.00 17.55 -16.26
CA SER A 222 15.79 18.07 -14.92
C SER A 222 17.13 18.32 -14.23
N ILE A 223 17.25 19.44 -13.51
CA ILE A 223 18.41 19.88 -12.70
C ILE A 223 19.63 20.24 -13.56
N VAL A 224 19.99 19.39 -14.52
CA VAL A 224 21.10 19.59 -15.46
C VAL A 224 20.61 19.43 -16.90
N GLU A 225 21.29 20.08 -17.84
CA GLU A 225 20.92 20.02 -19.27
C GLU A 225 21.44 18.75 -19.97
N GLY A 226 20.88 18.47 -21.14
CA GLY A 226 21.36 17.41 -22.02
C GLY A 226 20.92 16.00 -21.60
N SER A 227 21.67 14.98 -22.05
CA SER A 227 21.35 13.58 -21.84
C SER A 227 21.39 13.17 -20.36
N ALA A 228 22.31 13.76 -19.59
CA ALA A 228 22.39 13.53 -18.15
C ALA A 228 21.11 14.04 -17.45
N GLY A 229 20.64 15.23 -17.82
CA GLY A 229 19.41 15.80 -17.26
C GLY A 229 18.16 14.97 -17.57
N LYS A 230 18.09 14.36 -18.76
CA LYS A 230 17.00 13.44 -19.11
C LYS A 230 17.01 12.18 -18.24
N PHE A 231 18.19 11.63 -17.97
CA PHE A 231 18.32 10.50 -17.05
C PHE A 231 17.95 10.90 -15.61
N VAL A 232 18.39 12.07 -15.16
CA VAL A 232 18.05 12.62 -13.86
C VAL A 232 16.54 12.83 -13.72
N GLY A 233 15.86 13.37 -14.74
CA GLY A 233 14.42 13.51 -14.77
C GLY A 233 13.70 12.16 -14.62
N PHE A 234 14.10 11.17 -15.40
CA PHE A 234 13.59 9.80 -15.26
C PHE A 234 13.80 9.23 -13.84
N TRP A 235 15.02 9.37 -13.30
CA TRP A 235 15.38 8.82 -12.00
C TRP A 235 14.60 9.47 -10.84
N SER A 236 14.40 10.78 -10.90
CA SER A 236 13.63 11.54 -9.90
C SER A 236 12.16 11.08 -9.81
N VAL A 237 11.58 10.62 -10.91
CA VAL A 237 10.18 10.18 -10.97
C VAL A 237 9.97 8.80 -10.35
N LEU A 238 11.02 8.00 -10.15
CA LEU A 238 10.89 6.67 -9.54
C LEU A 238 10.23 6.71 -8.16
N ILE A 239 10.44 7.76 -7.38
CA ILE A 239 9.81 7.97 -6.07
C ILE A 239 8.30 8.13 -6.21
N THR A 240 7.84 8.97 -7.12
CA THR A 240 6.41 9.18 -7.39
C THR A 240 5.76 7.92 -7.93
N ALA A 241 6.42 7.19 -8.83
CA ALA A 241 5.95 5.91 -9.33
C ALA A 241 5.87 4.87 -8.19
N GLY A 242 6.87 4.82 -7.30
CA GLY A 242 6.87 3.94 -6.13
C GLY A 242 5.72 4.25 -5.19
N PHE A 243 5.53 5.51 -4.83
CA PHE A 243 4.39 5.93 -4.02
C PHE A 243 3.05 5.50 -4.65
N SER A 244 2.91 5.68 -5.97
CA SER A 244 1.67 5.30 -6.68
C SER A 244 1.34 3.81 -6.56
N TYR A 245 2.36 2.94 -6.50
CA TYR A 245 2.20 1.49 -6.40
C TYR A 245 2.06 0.97 -4.96
N GLN A 246 2.33 1.79 -3.94
CA GLN A 246 2.19 1.38 -2.54
C GLN A 246 0.75 0.99 -2.20
N GLY A 247 0.60 0.01 -1.34
CA GLY A 247 -0.68 -0.59 -0.98
C GLY A 247 -0.97 -1.91 -1.71
N ALA A 248 -0.32 -2.19 -2.84
CA ALA A 248 -0.48 -3.46 -3.53
C ALA A 248 -0.06 -4.66 -2.66
N GLU A 249 0.95 -4.49 -1.80
CA GLU A 249 1.43 -5.49 -0.84
C GLU A 249 0.46 -5.79 0.31
N LEU A 250 -0.59 -5.00 0.51
CA LEU A 250 -1.65 -5.26 1.51
C LEU A 250 -2.32 -6.62 1.32
N VAL A 251 -2.34 -7.14 0.09
CA VAL A 251 -2.80 -8.51 -0.18
C VAL A 251 -2.08 -9.54 0.68
N GLY A 252 -0.78 -9.36 0.92
CA GLY A 252 0.01 -10.25 1.75
C GLY A 252 -0.31 -10.14 3.25
N ILE A 253 -0.63 -8.94 3.73
CA ILE A 253 -1.01 -8.72 5.15
C ILE A 253 -2.33 -9.43 5.45
N GLY A 254 -3.28 -9.35 4.55
CA GLY A 254 -4.58 -10.00 4.69
C GLY A 254 -4.56 -11.52 4.51
N ALA A 255 -3.43 -12.13 4.15
CA ALA A 255 -3.34 -13.57 3.93
C ALA A 255 -3.72 -14.41 5.17
N GLY A 256 -3.44 -13.89 6.39
CA GLY A 256 -3.81 -14.55 7.65
C GLY A 256 -5.32 -14.58 7.93
N GLU A 257 -6.12 -13.74 7.27
CA GLU A 257 -7.56 -13.60 7.48
C GLU A 257 -8.40 -14.26 6.37
N ILE A 258 -7.75 -14.90 5.37
CA ILE A 258 -8.39 -15.52 4.21
C ILE A 258 -8.77 -16.98 4.49
N LYS A 259 -9.92 -17.37 3.94
CA LYS A 259 -10.26 -18.78 3.75
C LYS A 259 -9.47 -19.36 2.57
N ASP A 260 -8.91 -20.55 2.71
CA ASP A 260 -8.12 -21.25 1.69
C ASP A 260 -6.94 -20.41 1.12
N PRO A 261 -5.94 -20.04 1.95
CA PRO A 261 -4.85 -19.16 1.52
C PRO A 261 -4.02 -19.74 0.37
N GLU A 262 -3.89 -21.06 0.26
CA GLU A 262 -3.15 -21.73 -0.82
C GLU A 262 -3.63 -21.37 -2.22
N LYS A 263 -4.94 -21.22 -2.41
CA LYS A 263 -5.57 -20.88 -3.70
C LYS A 263 -5.89 -19.40 -3.82
N SER A 264 -6.33 -18.80 -2.72
CA SER A 264 -6.85 -17.43 -2.72
C SER A 264 -5.73 -16.39 -2.80
N VAL A 265 -4.61 -16.59 -2.09
CA VAL A 265 -3.49 -15.63 -2.07
C VAL A 265 -2.83 -15.50 -3.45
N PRO A 266 -2.41 -16.58 -4.15
CA PRO A 266 -1.80 -16.44 -5.47
C PRO A 266 -2.75 -15.81 -6.51
N SER A 267 -4.03 -16.13 -6.43
CA SER A 267 -5.03 -15.53 -7.31
C SER A 267 -5.19 -14.04 -7.02
N ALA A 268 -5.32 -13.65 -5.74
CA ALA A 268 -5.46 -12.26 -5.35
C ALA A 268 -4.24 -11.43 -5.76
N VAL A 269 -3.02 -11.92 -5.47
CA VAL A 269 -1.76 -11.26 -5.86
C VAL A 269 -1.66 -11.06 -7.37
N ARG A 270 -1.99 -12.09 -8.16
CA ARG A 270 -1.93 -12.02 -9.63
C ARG A 270 -2.89 -10.98 -10.19
N TRP A 271 -4.15 -11.02 -9.78
CA TRP A 271 -5.16 -10.08 -10.28
C TRP A 271 -4.89 -8.65 -9.83
N THR A 272 -4.47 -8.46 -8.57
CA THR A 272 -4.10 -7.14 -8.04
C THR A 272 -2.91 -6.57 -8.79
N PHE A 273 -1.82 -7.34 -8.95
CA PHE A 273 -0.64 -6.86 -9.65
C PHE A 273 -0.94 -6.47 -11.10
N TRP A 274 -1.49 -7.38 -11.90
CA TRP A 274 -1.74 -7.10 -13.32
C TRP A 274 -2.82 -6.04 -13.52
N GLY A 275 -3.82 -5.99 -12.63
CA GLY A 275 -4.84 -4.95 -12.64
C GLY A 275 -4.26 -3.57 -12.40
N ILE A 276 -3.50 -3.39 -11.31
CA ILE A 276 -2.87 -2.10 -10.96
C ILE A 276 -1.82 -1.71 -12.00
N PHE A 277 -0.93 -2.62 -12.37
CA PHE A 277 0.12 -2.36 -13.36
C PHE A 277 -0.47 -1.94 -14.71
N GLY A 278 -1.46 -2.70 -15.21
CA GLY A 278 -2.12 -2.39 -16.47
C GLY A 278 -2.86 -1.04 -16.44
N LEU A 279 -3.60 -0.75 -15.37
CA LEU A 279 -4.29 0.52 -15.20
C LEU A 279 -3.31 1.70 -15.14
N PHE A 280 -2.22 1.59 -14.37
CA PHE A 280 -1.27 2.68 -14.19
C PHE A 280 -0.46 2.97 -15.45
N VAL A 281 0.10 1.93 -16.06
CA VAL A 281 0.88 2.06 -17.30
C VAL A 281 0.00 2.62 -18.43
N SER A 282 -1.24 2.11 -18.57
CA SER A 282 -2.17 2.66 -19.57
C SER A 282 -2.54 4.11 -19.28
N THR A 283 -2.81 4.47 -18.01
CA THR A 283 -3.17 5.84 -17.64
C THR A 283 -2.03 6.80 -17.96
N VAL A 284 -0.80 6.49 -17.53
CA VAL A 284 0.38 7.33 -17.80
C VAL A 284 0.66 7.44 -19.30
N PHE A 285 0.52 6.34 -20.05
CA PHE A 285 0.65 6.34 -21.50
C PHE A 285 -0.34 7.30 -22.14
N PHE A 286 -1.63 7.18 -21.80
CA PHE A 286 -2.67 8.03 -22.40
C PHE A 286 -2.59 9.48 -21.95
N ILE A 287 -2.20 9.77 -20.71
CA ILE A 287 -1.91 11.15 -20.30
C ILE A 287 -0.79 11.72 -21.18
N GLY A 288 0.31 10.97 -21.35
CA GLY A 288 1.47 11.45 -22.10
C GLY A 288 1.22 11.72 -23.58
N ILE A 289 0.16 11.17 -24.19
CA ILE A 289 -0.19 11.45 -25.60
C ILE A 289 -1.22 12.55 -25.78
N ILE A 290 -1.95 12.97 -24.71
CA ILE A 290 -3.00 13.98 -24.81
C ILE A 290 -2.73 15.25 -23.98
N VAL A 291 -1.70 15.24 -23.13
CA VAL A 291 -1.28 16.39 -22.32
C VAL A 291 0.18 16.70 -22.62
N PRO A 292 0.52 17.94 -23.04
CA PRO A 292 1.91 18.34 -23.28
C PRO A 292 2.68 18.40 -21.96
N SER A 293 3.91 17.89 -21.93
CA SER A 293 4.71 17.79 -20.71
C SER A 293 5.23 19.14 -20.18
N ASP A 294 5.13 20.19 -20.98
CA ASP A 294 5.50 21.57 -20.63
C ASP A 294 4.29 22.44 -20.21
N ASP A 295 3.11 21.84 -20.04
CA ASP A 295 1.94 22.56 -19.52
C ASP A 295 2.19 23.04 -18.08
N PRO A 296 2.12 24.37 -17.82
CA PRO A 296 2.40 24.93 -16.49
C PRO A 296 1.48 24.38 -15.39
N SER A 297 0.26 23.96 -15.75
CA SER A 297 -0.73 23.43 -14.80
C SER A 297 -0.32 22.05 -14.22
N LEU A 298 0.66 21.35 -14.82
CA LEU A 298 1.17 20.07 -14.31
C LEU A 298 1.99 20.22 -13.01
N MET A 299 2.48 21.43 -12.70
CA MET A 299 3.27 21.68 -11.50
C MET A 299 2.34 22.07 -10.33
N LEU A 300 2.44 21.35 -9.22
CA LEU A 300 1.63 21.61 -8.00
C LEU A 300 1.92 22.95 -7.32
N ASP A 301 2.97 23.67 -7.75
CA ASP A 301 3.32 24.99 -7.24
C ASP A 301 2.36 26.10 -7.74
N SER A 302 1.57 25.86 -8.79
CA SER A 302 0.45 26.72 -9.13
C SER A 302 -0.60 26.57 -8.03
N GLN A 303 -1.04 27.67 -7.43
CA GLN A 303 -2.10 27.71 -6.41
C GLN A 303 -3.45 27.17 -6.90
N ASP A 304 -3.50 26.66 -8.11
CA ASP A 304 -4.69 26.15 -8.77
C ASP A 304 -4.68 24.62 -8.72
N ALA A 305 -5.61 24.04 -7.96
CA ALA A 305 -5.79 22.59 -7.80
C ALA A 305 -6.15 21.84 -9.11
N SER A 306 -6.01 22.50 -10.25
CA SER A 306 -6.12 21.91 -11.59
C SER A 306 -4.92 21.03 -11.99
N ALA A 307 -4.01 20.73 -11.06
CA ALA A 307 -2.79 19.95 -11.31
C ALA A 307 -3.02 18.47 -11.66
N SER A 308 -4.24 17.95 -11.54
CA SER A 308 -4.50 16.58 -12.03
C SER A 308 -4.42 16.54 -13.56
N PRO A 309 -3.54 15.72 -14.16
CA PRO A 309 -3.42 15.63 -15.62
C PRO A 309 -4.72 15.15 -16.29
N LEU A 310 -5.60 14.46 -15.57
CA LEU A 310 -6.92 14.06 -16.09
C LEU A 310 -7.83 15.27 -16.25
N VAL A 311 -7.80 16.21 -15.30
CA VAL A 311 -8.56 17.46 -15.35
C VAL A 311 -8.00 18.38 -16.43
N ILE A 312 -6.66 18.48 -16.54
CA ILE A 312 -5.98 19.25 -17.58
C ILE A 312 -6.37 18.75 -18.97
N ALA A 313 -6.32 17.42 -19.19
CA ALA A 313 -6.73 16.81 -20.45
C ALA A 313 -8.16 17.18 -20.86
N ALA A 314 -9.09 17.18 -19.91
CA ALA A 314 -10.50 17.56 -20.17
C ALA A 314 -10.65 19.06 -20.49
N LYS A 315 -9.87 19.94 -19.82
CA LYS A 315 -9.82 21.38 -20.13
C LYS A 315 -9.27 21.62 -21.54
N LEU A 316 -8.15 20.99 -21.90
CA LEU A 316 -7.52 21.12 -23.22
C LEU A 316 -8.43 20.61 -24.35
N ALA A 317 -9.20 19.55 -24.12
CA ALA A 317 -10.20 19.07 -25.06
C ALA A 317 -11.42 19.99 -25.22
N GLY A 318 -11.55 21.02 -24.38
CA GLY A 318 -12.63 22.03 -24.44
C GLY A 318 -13.98 21.54 -23.91
N VAL A 319 -14.01 20.47 -23.11
CA VAL A 319 -15.24 19.94 -22.52
C VAL A 319 -15.55 20.67 -21.22
N LYS A 320 -16.64 21.47 -21.20
CA LYS A 320 -16.90 22.42 -20.10
C LYS A 320 -17.22 21.79 -18.75
N VAL A 321 -17.90 20.65 -18.71
CA VAL A 321 -18.42 20.03 -17.46
C VAL A 321 -17.53 18.88 -16.98
N LEU A 322 -16.79 18.25 -17.88
CA LEU A 322 -15.99 17.07 -17.58
C LEU A 322 -14.87 17.33 -16.54
N PRO A 323 -14.16 18.47 -16.55
CA PRO A 323 -13.18 18.80 -15.51
C PRO A 323 -13.76 18.75 -14.10
N ASP A 324 -14.97 19.31 -13.89
CA ASP A 324 -15.64 19.31 -12.58
C ASP A 324 -16.02 17.90 -12.14
N ILE A 325 -16.55 17.09 -13.07
CA ILE A 325 -16.90 15.69 -12.79
C ILE A 325 -15.66 14.89 -12.42
N ILE A 326 -14.58 15.00 -13.20
CA ILE A 326 -13.32 14.31 -12.92
C ILE A 326 -12.81 14.75 -11.54
N ASN A 327 -12.77 16.05 -11.26
CA ASN A 327 -12.28 16.56 -9.99
C ASN A 327 -13.11 16.06 -8.80
N ALA A 328 -14.44 16.01 -8.91
CA ALA A 328 -15.31 15.43 -7.89
C ALA A 328 -15.01 13.93 -7.65
N VAL A 329 -14.79 13.17 -8.72
CA VAL A 329 -14.41 11.75 -8.59
C VAL A 329 -13.02 11.60 -7.98
N LEU A 330 -12.05 12.45 -8.34
CA LEU A 330 -10.72 12.47 -7.71
C LEU A 330 -10.83 12.72 -6.21
N LEU A 331 -11.69 13.67 -5.79
CA LEU A 331 -11.95 13.90 -4.38
C LEU A 331 -12.47 12.63 -3.69
N THR A 332 -13.43 11.91 -4.28
CA THR A 332 -13.92 10.65 -3.70
C THR A 332 -12.82 9.59 -3.61
N ALA A 333 -11.92 9.54 -4.60
CA ALA A 333 -10.80 8.59 -4.61
C ALA A 333 -9.78 8.88 -3.49
N VAL A 334 -9.44 10.15 -3.28
CA VAL A 334 -8.56 10.62 -2.20
C VAL A 334 -9.18 10.37 -0.83
N LEU A 335 -10.46 10.67 -0.67
CA LEU A 335 -11.18 10.44 0.59
C LEU A 335 -11.28 8.94 0.94
N SER A 336 -11.47 8.08 -0.05
CA SER A 336 -11.39 6.62 0.13
C SER A 336 -10.00 6.18 0.58
N ALA A 337 -8.94 6.68 -0.06
CA ALA A 337 -7.57 6.37 0.34
C ALA A 337 -7.30 6.84 1.79
N ALA A 338 -7.74 8.04 2.15
CA ALA A 338 -7.64 8.55 3.52
C ALA A 338 -8.29 7.62 4.55
N ASN A 339 -9.49 7.11 4.25
CA ASN A 339 -10.19 6.15 5.11
C ASN A 339 -9.40 4.83 5.25
N SER A 340 -8.89 4.30 4.14
CA SER A 340 -8.10 3.05 4.11
C SER A 340 -6.77 3.18 4.86
N ASN A 341 -6.17 4.36 4.88
CA ASN A 341 -4.91 4.63 5.58
C ASN A 341 -5.08 4.53 7.11
N VAL A 342 -6.16 5.09 7.66
CA VAL A 342 -6.48 4.96 9.10
C VAL A 342 -6.77 3.50 9.45
N TYR A 343 -7.54 2.81 8.62
CA TYR A 343 -7.82 1.37 8.78
C TYR A 343 -6.53 0.55 8.82
N SER A 344 -5.70 0.64 7.77
CA SER A 344 -4.46 -0.12 7.64
C SER A 344 -3.47 0.19 8.76
N GLY A 345 -3.23 1.47 9.06
CA GLY A 345 -2.35 1.90 10.14
C GLY A 345 -2.79 1.37 11.51
N SER A 346 -4.08 1.42 11.82
CA SER A 346 -4.59 0.88 13.08
C SER A 346 -4.39 -0.63 13.21
N ARG A 347 -4.56 -1.41 12.13
CA ARG A 347 -4.35 -2.86 12.13
C ARG A 347 -2.88 -3.24 12.29
N ILE A 348 -1.97 -2.46 11.70
CA ILE A 348 -0.53 -2.64 11.88
C ILE A 348 -0.13 -2.41 13.34
N LEU A 349 -0.66 -1.38 14.01
CA LEU A 349 -0.42 -1.15 15.45
C LEU A 349 -0.92 -2.29 16.31
N VAL A 350 -2.10 -2.84 16.01
CA VAL A 350 -2.63 -4.02 16.72
C VAL A 350 -1.72 -5.23 16.51
N SER A 351 -1.24 -5.46 15.29
CA SER A 351 -0.29 -6.55 15.01
C SER A 351 0.99 -6.39 15.82
N LEU A 352 1.57 -5.20 15.84
CA LEU A 352 2.76 -4.89 16.65
C LEU A 352 2.52 -5.09 18.14
N ALA A 353 1.33 -4.73 18.66
CA ALA A 353 1.00 -4.93 20.06
C ALA A 353 0.82 -6.42 20.40
N ASN A 354 0.22 -7.21 19.51
CA ASN A 354 0.12 -8.66 19.66
C ASN A 354 1.49 -9.34 19.69
N GLU A 355 2.44 -8.85 18.88
CA GLU A 355 3.84 -9.29 18.87
C GLU A 355 4.67 -8.71 20.04
N ARG A 356 4.05 -7.96 20.96
CA ARG A 356 4.71 -7.22 22.08
C ARG A 356 5.74 -6.19 21.62
N CYS A 357 5.64 -5.74 20.39
CA CYS A 357 6.47 -4.69 19.80
C CYS A 357 5.86 -3.28 19.97
N ALA A 358 4.60 -3.19 20.43
CA ALA A 358 3.91 -1.96 20.76
C ALA A 358 3.15 -2.11 22.10
N PRO A 359 2.74 -0.98 22.73
CA PRO A 359 2.00 -1.02 24.00
C PRO A 359 0.70 -1.82 23.87
N GLN A 360 0.40 -2.69 24.83
CA GLN A 360 -0.74 -3.59 24.83
C GLN A 360 -2.09 -2.86 24.75
N PHE A 361 -2.21 -1.62 25.22
CA PHE A 361 -3.45 -0.86 25.13
C PHE A 361 -3.88 -0.57 23.67
N MET A 362 -3.01 -0.74 22.68
CA MET A 362 -3.35 -0.64 21.26
C MET A 362 -4.30 -1.76 20.80
N THR A 363 -4.37 -2.88 21.54
CA THR A 363 -5.30 -3.99 21.25
C THR A 363 -6.69 -3.78 21.84
N TRP A 364 -6.91 -2.74 22.66
CA TRP A 364 -8.22 -2.50 23.27
C TRP A 364 -9.28 -2.18 22.24
N THR A 365 -10.36 -2.95 22.29
CA THR A 365 -11.47 -2.83 21.34
C THR A 365 -12.71 -2.19 21.99
N ASN A 366 -13.48 -1.48 21.16
CA ASN A 366 -14.80 -0.97 21.54
C ASN A 366 -15.87 -2.09 21.42
N LYS A 367 -17.13 -1.76 21.70
CA LYS A 367 -18.28 -2.68 21.60
C LYS A 367 -18.49 -3.29 20.19
N PHE A 368 -17.87 -2.74 19.18
CA PHE A 368 -17.93 -3.19 17.79
C PHE A 368 -16.72 -4.04 17.38
N GLY A 369 -15.79 -4.32 18.30
CA GLY A 369 -14.54 -5.04 18.01
C GLY A 369 -13.48 -4.20 17.32
N THR A 370 -13.63 -2.87 17.27
CA THR A 370 -12.68 -1.96 16.63
C THR A 370 -11.63 -1.50 17.63
N PRO A 371 -10.32 -1.52 17.29
CA PRO A 371 -9.23 -1.15 18.18
C PRO A 371 -9.13 0.38 18.29
N TYR A 372 -9.91 0.96 19.20
CA TYR A 372 -10.11 2.41 19.29
C TYR A 372 -8.85 3.20 19.62
N MET A 373 -7.93 2.67 20.42
CA MET A 373 -6.67 3.33 20.75
C MET A 373 -5.72 3.36 19.55
N ALA A 374 -5.64 2.27 18.78
CA ALA A 374 -4.84 2.22 17.56
C ALA A 374 -5.39 3.18 16.49
N VAL A 375 -6.74 3.25 16.34
CA VAL A 375 -7.40 4.22 15.46
C VAL A 375 -7.08 5.64 15.89
N ALA A 376 -7.24 5.97 17.18
CA ALA A 376 -6.96 7.32 17.70
C ALA A 376 -5.50 7.73 17.48
N THR A 377 -4.55 6.82 17.74
CA THR A 377 -3.12 7.08 17.57
C THR A 377 -2.76 7.32 16.10
N THR A 378 -3.28 6.49 15.18
CA THR A 378 -3.05 6.66 13.74
C THR A 378 -3.68 7.96 13.24
N SER A 379 -4.93 8.25 13.66
CA SER A 379 -5.62 9.48 13.28
C SER A 379 -4.93 10.75 13.80
N ALA A 380 -4.32 10.70 14.99
CA ALA A 380 -3.60 11.84 15.56
C ALA A 380 -2.45 12.31 14.65
N VAL A 381 -1.77 11.38 13.95
CA VAL A 381 -0.71 11.73 12.99
C VAL A 381 -1.30 12.50 11.78
N GLY A 382 -2.54 12.25 11.41
CA GLY A 382 -3.25 12.99 10.35
C GLY A 382 -3.35 14.51 10.63
N LEU A 383 -3.22 14.94 11.90
CA LEU A 383 -3.18 16.36 12.25
C LEU A 383 -1.94 17.08 11.70
N LEU A 384 -0.90 16.36 11.28
CA LEU A 384 0.24 16.95 10.58
C LEU A 384 -0.18 17.63 9.26
N ALA A 385 -1.34 17.30 8.69
CA ALA A 385 -1.90 18.01 7.55
C ALA A 385 -2.08 19.52 7.80
N TYR A 386 -2.20 19.96 9.08
CA TYR A 386 -2.25 21.39 9.42
C TYR A 386 -0.94 22.16 9.15
N MET A 387 0.16 21.48 8.79
CA MET A 387 1.37 22.15 8.30
C MET A 387 1.09 23.00 7.06
N ASN A 388 0.02 22.68 6.32
CA ASN A 388 -0.47 23.49 5.20
C ASN A 388 -0.88 24.92 5.56
N LEU A 389 -1.07 25.22 6.84
CA LEU A 389 -1.36 26.61 7.30
C LEU A 389 -0.13 27.51 7.30
N SER A 390 1.07 26.93 7.38
CA SER A 390 2.35 27.65 7.45
C SER A 390 3.18 27.55 6.19
N ALA A 391 2.86 26.62 5.27
CA ALA A 391 3.58 26.40 4.03
C ALA A 391 2.59 26.16 2.88
N ASN A 392 3.07 26.31 1.63
CA ASN A 392 2.25 25.99 0.45
C ASN A 392 1.81 24.52 0.46
N GLY A 393 0.52 24.27 0.19
CA GLY A 393 -0.06 22.93 0.20
C GLY A 393 0.63 21.96 -0.75
N GLY A 394 1.08 22.40 -1.91
CA GLY A 394 1.87 21.60 -2.85
C GLY A 394 3.21 21.15 -2.27
N VAL A 395 3.90 22.02 -1.57
CA VAL A 395 5.18 21.72 -0.90
C VAL A 395 4.97 20.70 0.22
N VAL A 396 3.95 20.87 1.04
CA VAL A 396 3.63 19.91 2.13
C VAL A 396 3.22 18.56 1.57
N PHE A 397 2.46 18.53 0.48
CA PHE A 397 2.10 17.32 -0.24
C PHE A 397 3.36 16.57 -0.73
N ASP A 398 4.30 17.27 -1.35
CA ASP A 398 5.56 16.68 -1.81
C ASP A 398 6.42 16.13 -0.65
N TRP A 399 6.46 16.81 0.49
CA TRP A 399 7.16 16.31 1.68
C TRP A 399 6.56 14.98 2.14
N PHE A 400 5.24 14.92 2.30
CA PHE A 400 4.58 13.69 2.74
C PHE A 400 4.73 12.57 1.71
N LEU A 401 4.64 12.89 0.40
CA LEU A 401 4.83 11.92 -0.67
C LEU A 401 6.23 11.31 -0.62
N ASN A 402 7.28 12.13 -0.51
CA ASN A 402 8.65 11.62 -0.44
C ASN A 402 8.88 10.75 0.81
N VAL A 403 8.45 11.23 1.98
CA VAL A 403 8.60 10.50 3.25
C VAL A 403 7.94 9.13 3.19
N THR A 404 6.71 9.07 2.68
CA THR A 404 5.95 7.81 2.59
C THR A 404 6.49 6.89 1.51
N ALA A 405 6.88 7.44 0.35
CA ALA A 405 7.46 6.65 -0.73
C ALA A 405 8.75 5.94 -0.28
N VAL A 406 9.66 6.65 0.40
CA VAL A 406 10.91 6.07 0.90
C VAL A 406 10.63 5.00 1.96
N ALA A 407 9.67 5.22 2.88
CA ALA A 407 9.26 4.20 3.84
C ALA A 407 8.73 2.93 3.16
N GLY A 408 7.97 3.10 2.06
CA GLY A 408 7.49 1.99 1.24
C GLY A 408 8.62 1.22 0.56
N PHE A 409 9.58 1.91 -0.06
CA PHE A 409 10.76 1.26 -0.66
C PHE A 409 11.61 0.49 0.36
N ILE A 410 11.76 1.02 1.59
CA ILE A 410 12.43 0.29 2.68
C ILE A 410 11.64 -0.99 3.02
N SER A 411 10.32 -0.91 3.11
CA SER A 411 9.47 -2.08 3.37
C SER A 411 9.59 -3.12 2.25
N TRP A 412 9.60 -2.70 0.98
CA TRP A 412 9.80 -3.57 -0.18
C TRP A 412 11.18 -4.22 -0.21
N ALA A 413 12.24 -3.47 0.15
CA ALA A 413 13.58 -4.02 0.31
C ALA A 413 13.61 -5.12 1.39
N CYS A 414 12.97 -4.86 2.54
CA CYS A 414 12.88 -5.83 3.62
C CYS A 414 12.09 -7.08 3.22
N ILE A 415 10.99 -6.97 2.46
CA ILE A 415 10.22 -8.12 1.97
C ILE A 415 11.09 -9.00 1.06
N ASN A 416 11.82 -8.40 0.12
CA ASN A 416 12.75 -9.15 -0.74
C ASN A 416 13.85 -9.83 0.07
N LEU A 417 14.41 -9.14 1.07
CA LEU A 417 15.43 -9.71 1.97
C LEU A 417 14.85 -10.87 2.80
N CYS A 418 13.63 -10.74 3.33
CA CYS A 418 12.93 -11.83 4.03
C CYS A 418 12.78 -13.06 3.14
N HIS A 419 12.42 -12.87 1.88
CA HIS A 419 12.25 -13.98 0.94
C HIS A 419 13.58 -14.68 0.61
N ILE A 420 14.68 -13.95 0.45
CA ILE A 420 16.02 -14.53 0.28
C ILE A 420 16.36 -15.38 1.48
N ARG A 421 16.17 -14.85 2.71
CA ARG A 421 16.43 -15.60 3.96
C ARG A 421 15.49 -16.78 4.17
N PHE A 422 14.23 -16.67 3.72
CA PHE A 422 13.28 -17.79 3.72
C PHE A 422 13.76 -18.93 2.82
N MET A 423 14.22 -18.64 1.61
CA MET A 423 14.79 -19.66 0.72
C MET A 423 16.05 -20.32 1.31
N ASP A 424 16.94 -19.54 1.95
CA ASP A 424 18.11 -20.04 2.66
C ASP A 424 17.69 -20.99 3.80
N ALA A 425 16.65 -20.63 4.56
CA ALA A 425 16.14 -21.44 5.67
C ALA A 425 15.52 -22.76 5.18
N LEU A 426 14.73 -22.74 4.10
CA LEU A 426 14.19 -23.95 3.48
C LEU A 426 15.32 -24.90 3.03
N GLY A 427 16.36 -24.34 2.38
CA GLY A 427 17.53 -25.11 1.96
C GLY A 427 18.28 -25.73 3.12
N ALA A 428 18.53 -24.97 4.20
CA ALA A 428 19.24 -25.42 5.40
C ALA A 428 18.48 -26.52 6.17
N GLN A 429 17.14 -26.51 6.09
CA GLN A 429 16.24 -27.47 6.74
C GLN A 429 15.83 -28.64 5.82
N ASN A 430 16.43 -28.75 4.62
CA ASN A 430 16.12 -29.76 3.61
C ASN A 430 14.65 -29.81 3.17
N ILE A 431 13.95 -28.67 3.17
CA ILE A 431 12.59 -28.54 2.66
C ILE A 431 12.66 -28.16 1.18
N PRO A 432 12.24 -29.06 0.26
CA PRO A 432 12.32 -28.75 -1.16
C PRO A 432 11.31 -27.67 -1.52
N ARG A 433 11.76 -26.62 -2.21
CA ARG A 433 10.91 -25.50 -2.64
C ARG A 433 9.76 -25.94 -3.55
N SER A 434 9.95 -27.03 -4.31
CA SER A 434 8.90 -27.64 -5.13
C SER A 434 7.73 -28.21 -4.32
N SER A 435 7.88 -28.35 -3.02
CA SER A 435 6.80 -28.80 -2.13
C SER A 435 5.89 -27.66 -1.65
N LEU A 436 6.22 -26.41 -1.92
CA LEU A 436 5.41 -25.25 -1.55
C LEU A 436 4.13 -25.17 -2.41
N PRO A 437 3.00 -24.67 -1.85
CA PRO A 437 1.76 -24.49 -2.62
C PRO A 437 1.91 -23.52 -3.80
N TYR A 438 2.77 -22.53 -3.67
CA TYR A 438 3.14 -21.58 -4.71
C TYR A 438 4.64 -21.32 -4.70
N THR A 439 5.25 -21.27 -5.88
CA THR A 439 6.66 -20.92 -6.07
C THR A 439 6.79 -19.66 -6.92
N ALA A 440 7.46 -18.63 -6.39
CA ALA A 440 7.71 -17.40 -7.14
C ALA A 440 8.65 -17.64 -8.32
N PRO A 441 8.39 -17.01 -9.49
CA PRO A 441 9.21 -17.20 -10.68
C PRO A 441 10.59 -16.55 -10.53
N LEU A 442 11.56 -17.01 -11.34
CA LEU A 442 12.90 -16.42 -11.50
C LEU A 442 13.71 -16.27 -10.20
N GLN A 443 13.42 -17.06 -9.17
CA GLN A 443 14.15 -16.98 -7.91
C GLN A 443 15.46 -17.79 -7.95
N PRO A 444 16.52 -17.32 -7.26
CA PRO A 444 16.58 -16.17 -6.33
C PRO A 444 16.80 -14.79 -7.00
N TYR A 445 17.05 -14.76 -8.30
CA TYR A 445 17.48 -13.55 -9.00
C TYR A 445 16.49 -12.39 -8.91
N LEU A 446 15.19 -12.69 -8.95
CA LEU A 446 14.14 -11.67 -8.89
C LEU A 446 14.12 -10.96 -7.52
N SER A 447 14.31 -11.68 -6.41
CA SER A 447 14.38 -11.06 -5.07
C SER A 447 15.67 -10.24 -4.89
N TRP A 448 16.81 -10.68 -5.44
CA TRP A 448 18.03 -9.87 -5.45
C TRP A 448 17.90 -8.62 -6.32
N TYR A 449 17.26 -8.73 -7.49
CA TYR A 449 16.92 -7.60 -8.34
C TYR A 449 16.08 -6.56 -7.58
N GLY A 450 14.97 -6.99 -6.95
CA GLY A 450 14.12 -6.10 -6.17
C GLY A 450 14.85 -5.46 -5.00
N LEU A 451 15.64 -6.23 -4.24
CA LEU A 451 16.43 -5.72 -3.14
C LEU A 451 17.44 -4.65 -3.60
N PHE A 452 18.21 -4.96 -4.66
CA PHE A 452 19.22 -4.05 -5.19
C PHE A 452 18.62 -2.71 -5.63
N PHE A 453 17.57 -2.74 -6.44
CA PHE A 453 16.97 -1.49 -6.96
C PHE A 453 16.21 -0.72 -5.89
N ASN A 454 15.53 -1.37 -4.94
CA ASN A 454 14.93 -0.67 -3.81
C ASN A 454 16.00 0.08 -2.99
N VAL A 455 17.10 -0.58 -2.64
CA VAL A 455 18.20 0.05 -1.90
C VAL A 455 18.85 1.17 -2.70
N LEU A 456 19.07 0.98 -3.99
CA LEU A 456 19.67 2.00 -4.87
C LEU A 456 18.78 3.24 -4.95
N ILE A 457 17.47 3.09 -5.14
CA ILE A 457 16.51 4.21 -5.17
C ILE A 457 16.51 4.95 -3.82
N ILE A 458 16.47 4.23 -2.69
CA ILE A 458 16.51 4.83 -1.34
C ILE A 458 17.77 5.69 -1.15
N LEU A 459 18.94 5.17 -1.53
CA LEU A 459 20.21 5.86 -1.35
C LEU A 459 20.36 7.09 -2.25
N THR A 460 19.79 7.02 -3.45
CA THR A 460 19.92 8.08 -4.45
C THR A 460 18.76 9.06 -4.48
N ASN A 461 17.70 8.88 -3.67
CA ASN A 461 16.52 9.77 -3.69
C ASN A 461 16.86 11.24 -3.47
N GLY A 462 17.74 11.54 -2.50
CA GLY A 462 18.09 12.91 -2.12
C GLY A 462 19.26 13.51 -2.88
N PHE A 463 19.67 12.96 -4.03
CA PHE A 463 20.88 13.45 -4.75
C PHE A 463 20.78 14.92 -5.13
N ALA A 464 19.59 15.44 -5.45
CA ALA A 464 19.36 16.85 -5.79
C ALA A 464 19.73 17.79 -4.64
N ALA A 465 19.43 17.40 -3.38
CA ALA A 465 19.77 18.18 -2.20
C ALA A 465 21.29 18.32 -1.97
N PHE A 466 22.12 17.48 -2.59
CA PHE A 466 23.57 17.58 -2.54
C PHE A 466 24.17 18.43 -3.67
N ILE A 467 23.42 18.65 -4.76
CA ILE A 467 23.86 19.52 -5.87
C ILE A 467 23.64 20.99 -5.48
N ASP A 468 22.44 21.30 -5.00
CA ASP A 468 22.11 22.61 -4.43
C ASP A 468 21.60 22.37 -3.00
N TRP A 469 22.45 22.66 -2.00
CA TRP A 469 22.19 22.26 -0.61
C TRP A 469 20.90 22.86 -0.08
N SER A 470 19.91 22.00 0.13
CA SER A 470 18.65 22.32 0.80
C SER A 470 18.46 21.39 2.00
N THR A 471 18.48 21.98 3.19
CA THR A 471 18.23 21.22 4.44
C THR A 471 16.84 20.58 4.45
N SER A 472 15.83 21.30 3.93
CA SER A 472 14.46 20.79 3.82
C SER A 472 14.40 19.53 2.93
N ASP A 473 14.98 19.61 1.74
CA ASP A 473 14.95 18.51 0.77
C ASP A 473 15.77 17.31 1.23
N PHE A 474 16.88 17.54 1.92
CA PHE A 474 17.66 16.48 2.56
C PHE A 474 16.82 15.72 3.60
N PHE A 475 16.19 16.43 4.56
CA PHE A 475 15.37 15.75 5.56
C PHE A 475 14.15 15.08 4.93
N THR A 476 13.51 15.69 3.97
CA THR A 476 12.38 15.10 3.24
C THR A 476 12.77 13.80 2.54
N ALA A 477 13.95 13.75 1.94
CA ALA A 477 14.44 12.57 1.24
C ALA A 477 14.87 11.44 2.19
N TYR A 478 15.40 11.77 3.38
CA TYR A 478 16.08 10.77 4.23
C TYR A 478 15.46 10.56 5.61
N VAL A 479 14.43 11.30 6.03
CA VAL A 479 13.83 11.15 7.36
C VAL A 479 13.35 9.73 7.64
N SER A 480 12.76 9.05 6.65
CA SER A 480 12.31 7.65 6.80
C SER A 480 13.48 6.68 6.95
N VAL A 481 14.60 6.94 6.28
CA VAL A 481 15.85 6.16 6.45
C VAL A 481 16.43 6.38 7.85
N ILE A 482 16.49 7.65 8.28
CA ILE A 482 16.97 8.02 9.63
C ILE A 482 16.10 7.35 10.69
N LEU A 483 14.77 7.45 10.57
CA LEU A 483 13.82 6.82 11.48
C LEU A 483 14.04 5.30 11.53
N PHE A 484 14.17 4.65 10.37
CA PHE A 484 14.41 3.21 10.29
C PHE A 484 15.70 2.80 11.00
N ILE A 485 16.80 3.54 10.77
CA ILE A 485 18.10 3.27 11.41
C ILE A 485 18.00 3.49 12.93
N VAL A 486 17.34 4.57 13.38
CA VAL A 486 17.16 4.86 14.81
C VAL A 486 16.35 3.76 15.49
N LEU A 487 15.25 3.30 14.87
CA LEU A 487 14.45 2.20 15.40
C LEU A 487 15.26 0.88 15.45
N LEU A 488 15.99 0.58 14.39
CA LEU A 488 16.80 -0.64 14.28
C LEU A 488 17.95 -0.63 15.30
N VAL A 489 18.73 0.44 15.35
CA VAL A 489 19.88 0.53 16.25
C VAL A 489 19.41 0.65 17.71
N GLY A 490 18.38 1.47 17.98
CA GLY A 490 17.82 1.66 19.31
C GLY A 490 17.30 0.34 19.90
N HIS A 491 16.46 -0.38 19.16
CA HIS A 491 15.94 -1.68 19.60
C HIS A 491 17.05 -2.74 19.76
N LYS A 492 18.03 -2.74 18.85
CA LYS A 492 19.18 -3.66 18.91
C LYS A 492 20.02 -3.44 20.16
N LEU A 493 20.30 -2.18 20.50
CA LEU A 493 21.08 -1.84 21.69
C LEU A 493 20.34 -2.17 22.99
N PHE A 494 19.02 -1.97 23.01
CA PHE A 494 18.20 -2.21 24.20
C PHE A 494 17.95 -3.70 24.43
N ASN A 495 17.53 -4.44 23.40
CA ASN A 495 17.11 -5.83 23.52
C ASN A 495 18.24 -6.85 23.22
N ARG A 496 19.38 -6.42 22.67
CA ARG A 496 20.54 -7.24 22.33
C ARG A 496 20.19 -8.50 21.54
N THR A 497 19.23 -8.39 20.60
CA THR A 497 18.79 -9.50 19.77
C THR A 497 19.92 -10.05 18.90
N MET A 498 19.85 -11.31 18.53
CA MET A 498 20.81 -11.95 17.63
C MET A 498 20.17 -12.27 16.29
N PRO A 499 20.90 -12.16 15.17
CA PRO A 499 20.41 -12.59 13.87
C PRO A 499 20.03 -14.07 13.88
N VAL A 500 18.89 -14.41 13.28
CA VAL A 500 18.40 -15.78 13.18
C VAL A 500 19.24 -16.54 12.15
N LYS A 501 19.78 -17.71 12.55
CA LYS A 501 20.48 -18.59 11.61
C LYS A 501 19.46 -19.33 10.75
N ALA A 502 19.82 -19.61 9.50
CA ALA A 502 18.93 -20.30 8.55
C ALA A 502 18.42 -21.67 9.06
N VAL A 503 19.23 -22.38 9.81
CA VAL A 503 18.85 -23.67 10.42
C VAL A 503 17.84 -23.51 11.55
N ASP A 504 17.92 -22.41 12.29
CA ASP A 504 17.07 -22.13 13.46
C ASP A 504 15.81 -21.30 13.09
N ALA A 505 15.67 -20.88 11.83
CA ALA A 505 14.55 -20.07 11.37
C ALA A 505 13.24 -20.87 11.44
N ASP A 506 12.22 -20.28 12.05
CA ASP A 506 10.91 -20.93 12.19
C ASP A 506 10.11 -20.84 10.87
N VAL A 507 10.22 -21.88 10.06
CA VAL A 507 9.44 -22.06 8.80
C VAL A 507 8.25 -23.00 8.96
N THR A 508 7.99 -23.49 10.18
CA THR A 508 6.95 -24.52 10.44
C THR A 508 5.74 -23.97 11.19
N THR A 509 5.94 -23.08 12.16
CA THR A 509 4.83 -22.54 12.96
C THR A 509 3.88 -21.73 12.11
N GLY A 510 2.61 -22.15 12.04
CA GLY A 510 1.58 -21.55 11.21
C GLY A 510 1.65 -21.95 9.74
N SER A 511 2.53 -22.89 9.36
CA SER A 511 2.52 -23.46 8.02
C SER A 511 1.33 -24.39 7.84
N LEU A 512 0.72 -24.38 6.65
CA LEU A 512 -0.45 -25.20 6.34
C LEU A 512 -0.15 -26.71 6.36
N ARG A 513 1.13 -27.10 6.28
CA ARG A 513 1.55 -28.52 6.34
C ARG A 513 1.84 -29.03 7.73
N ALA A 514 2.01 -28.16 8.73
CA ALA A 514 2.19 -28.61 10.13
C ALA A 514 0.89 -29.20 10.72
N THR A 515 -0.24 -29.06 10.02
CA THR A 515 -1.57 -29.53 10.45
C THR A 515 -2.06 -30.74 9.64
N SER A 516 -1.29 -31.25 8.69
CA SER A 516 -1.54 -32.50 7.96
C SER A 516 -0.51 -33.57 8.36
#